data_05489cbd14eee35ca4e1f78661676659
#
_entry.id   05489cbd14eee35ca4e1f78661676659
#
_cell.length_a   1.000
_cell.length_b   1.000
_cell.length_c   1.000
_cell.angle_alpha   90.00
_cell.angle_beta   90.00
_cell.angle_gamma   90.00
#
_symmetry.space_group_name_H-M   'P 1'
#
loop_
_entity.id
_entity.type
_entity.pdbx_description
1 polymer ?
#
loop_
_entity_poly.entity_id
_entity_poly.type
_entity_poly.pdbx_seq_one_letter_code
_entity_poly.pdbx_strand_id
1 'polypeptide(L)'
;MADKYQTNLQLLKNNDEELLNYLKAKFPMFHNSNFFFRDFQYGIRSFLEKKEIKASYQMAEKLAEEMANYYEAKDLFVKINHQTWKINKQEFVTTEPGDPL
;
A
#
# COMPACT_ATOMS: atom_id res chain seq x y z
N MET A 1 26.34 6.00 -6.77
CA MET A 1 25.48 4.90 -7.21
C MET A 1 24.20 4.91 -6.41
N ALA A 2 23.08 4.77 -7.09
CA ALA A 2 21.80 4.82 -6.40
C ALA A 2 21.62 3.58 -5.55
N ASP A 3 21.15 3.79 -4.34
CA ASP A 3 20.78 2.71 -3.45
C ASP A 3 19.47 2.10 -3.96
N LYS A 4 19.43 0.79 -4.08
CA LYS A 4 18.20 0.11 -4.56
C LYS A 4 17.01 0.44 -3.69
N TYR A 5 17.20 0.53 -2.39
CA TYR A 5 16.13 0.88 -1.49
C TYR A 5 15.57 2.26 -1.82
N GLN A 6 16.45 3.26 -1.98
CA GLN A 6 16.00 4.62 -2.27
C GLN A 6 15.34 4.70 -3.64
N THR A 7 15.88 4.00 -4.61
CA THR A 7 15.30 3.98 -5.96
C THR A 7 13.90 3.39 -5.93
N ASN A 8 13.74 2.27 -5.25
CA ASN A 8 12.45 1.61 -5.16
C ASN A 8 11.45 2.43 -4.34
N LEU A 9 11.92 3.05 -3.28
CA LEU A 9 11.05 3.90 -2.46
C LEU A 9 10.55 5.07 -3.28
N GLN A 10 11.44 5.71 -4.05
CA GLN A 10 11.03 6.83 -4.88
C GLN A 10 10.04 6.40 -5.96
N LEU A 11 10.25 5.22 -6.52
CA LEU A 11 9.31 4.67 -7.49
C LEU A 11 7.93 4.50 -6.88
N LEU A 12 7.86 3.96 -5.67
CA LEU A 12 6.58 3.76 -5.01
C LEU A 12 5.90 5.08 -4.70
N LYS A 13 6.67 6.07 -4.25
CA LYS A 13 6.11 7.39 -3.95
C LYS A 13 5.61 8.09 -5.21
N ASN A 14 6.35 7.94 -6.30
CA ASN A 14 5.96 8.56 -7.57
C ASN A 14 4.72 7.91 -8.16
N ASN A 15 4.43 6.69 -7.75
CA ASN A 15 3.28 5.95 -8.26
C ASN A 15 2.33 5.57 -7.12
N ASP A 16 2.18 6.46 -6.15
CA ASP A 16 1.44 6.16 -4.94
C ASP A 16 -0.05 5.85 -5.20
N GLU A 17 -0.67 6.55 -6.16
CA GLU A 17 -2.06 6.26 -6.50
C GLU A 17 -2.18 4.92 -7.21
N GLU A 18 -1.24 4.63 -8.09
CA GLU A 18 -1.25 3.35 -8.79
C GLU A 18 -1.08 2.21 -7.80
N LEU A 19 -0.22 2.40 -6.82
CA LEU A 19 -0.02 1.39 -5.77
C LEU A 19 -1.30 1.17 -4.99
N LEU A 20 -1.99 2.23 -4.58
CA LEU A 20 -3.24 2.09 -3.85
C LEU A 20 -4.29 1.35 -4.68
N ASN A 21 -4.40 1.68 -5.96
CA ASN A 21 -5.36 1.02 -6.83
C ASN A 21 -5.02 -0.46 -7.00
N TYR A 22 -3.74 -0.77 -7.10
CA TYR A 22 -3.28 -2.15 -7.20
C TYR A 22 -3.65 -2.92 -5.94
N LEU A 23 -3.42 -2.31 -4.78
CA LEU A 23 -3.73 -2.93 -3.50
C LEU A 23 -5.23 -3.14 -3.35
N LYS A 24 -6.02 -2.16 -3.77
CA LYS A 24 -7.48 -2.28 -3.69
C LYS A 24 -7.98 -3.42 -4.57
N ALA A 25 -7.36 -3.63 -5.72
CA ALA A 25 -7.76 -4.72 -6.60
C ALA A 25 -7.38 -6.08 -6.03
N LYS A 26 -6.38 -6.12 -5.17
CA LYS A 26 -5.85 -7.37 -4.64
C LYS A 26 -6.41 -7.72 -3.27
N PHE A 27 -6.75 -6.72 -2.48
CA PHE A 27 -7.20 -6.91 -1.11
C PHE A 27 -8.52 -6.16 -0.89
N PRO A 28 -9.31 -6.58 0.10
CA PRO A 28 -10.55 -5.86 0.41
C PRO A 28 -10.24 -4.56 1.17
N MET A 29 -9.87 -3.53 0.43
CA MET A 29 -9.56 -2.23 0.98
C MET A 29 -10.71 -1.27 0.70
N PHE A 30 -11.48 -0.98 1.74
CA PHE A 30 -12.60 -0.05 1.65
C PHE A 30 -12.39 1.07 2.64
N HIS A 31 -13.05 2.17 2.41
CA HIS A 31 -13.02 3.26 3.38
C HIS A 31 -13.46 2.75 4.75
N ASN A 32 -12.67 3.03 5.76
CA ASN A 32 -12.86 2.60 7.14
C ASN A 32 -12.61 1.11 7.40
N SER A 33 -12.14 0.37 6.41
CA SER A 33 -11.78 -1.02 6.65
C SER A 33 -10.39 -1.11 7.25
N ASN A 34 -10.11 -2.23 7.88
CA ASN A 34 -8.79 -2.49 8.43
C ASN A 34 -7.87 -3.03 7.35
N PHE A 35 -6.62 -2.63 7.39
CA PHE A 35 -5.61 -3.11 6.46
C PHE A 35 -4.38 -3.46 7.27
N PHE A 36 -3.73 -4.58 6.95
CA PHE A 36 -2.68 -5.13 7.79
C PHE A 36 -1.32 -5.00 7.14
N PHE A 37 -0.31 -4.81 7.97
CA PHE A 37 1.06 -4.62 7.51
C PHE A 37 1.53 -5.78 6.64
N ARG A 38 1.18 -6.99 7.02
CA ARG A 38 1.57 -8.18 6.28
C ARG A 38 1.06 -8.14 4.83
N ASP A 39 -0.19 -7.75 4.66
CA ASP A 39 -0.78 -7.65 3.33
C ASP A 39 -0.15 -6.51 2.55
N PHE A 40 0.15 -5.40 3.23
CA PHE A 40 0.78 -4.26 2.61
C PHE A 40 2.18 -4.61 2.12
N GLN A 41 2.95 -5.31 2.95
CA GLN A 41 4.28 -5.75 2.59
C GLN A 41 4.24 -6.68 1.38
N TYR A 42 3.34 -7.64 1.40
CA TYR A 42 3.18 -8.56 0.29
C TYR A 42 2.74 -7.83 -0.97
N GLY A 43 1.83 -6.88 -0.81
CA GLY A 43 1.34 -6.10 -1.93
C GLY A 43 2.42 -5.26 -2.58
N ILE A 44 3.27 -4.63 -1.78
CA ILE A 44 4.39 -3.85 -2.31
C ILE A 44 5.34 -4.73 -3.09
N ARG A 45 5.66 -5.89 -2.54
CA ARG A 45 6.56 -6.81 -3.21
C ARG A 45 5.98 -7.27 -4.54
N SER A 46 4.70 -7.59 -4.53
CA SER A 46 3.99 -8.02 -5.72
C SER A 46 3.90 -6.90 -6.77
N PHE A 47 3.67 -5.68 -6.32
CA PHE A 47 3.61 -4.52 -7.20
C PHE A 47 4.94 -4.29 -7.90
N LEU A 48 6.04 -4.39 -7.14
CA LEU A 48 7.38 -4.24 -7.72
C LEU A 48 7.67 -5.36 -8.70
N GLU A 49 7.27 -6.57 -8.36
CA GLU A 49 7.49 -7.72 -9.25
C GLU A 49 6.77 -7.52 -10.58
N LYS A 50 5.59 -6.94 -10.53
CA LYS A 50 4.84 -6.63 -11.74
C LYS A 50 5.58 -5.62 -12.60
N LYS A 51 6.42 -4.80 -12.00
CA LYS A 51 7.26 -3.84 -12.73
C LYS A 51 8.64 -4.44 -12.99
N GLU A 52 8.77 -5.76 -12.86
CA GLU A 52 9.99 -6.51 -13.13
C GLU A 52 11.13 -6.12 -12.20
N ILE A 53 10.78 -5.78 -10.97
CA ILE A 53 11.75 -5.47 -9.92
C ILE A 53 11.61 -6.54 -8.84
N LYS A 54 12.69 -7.26 -8.61
CA LYS A 54 12.71 -8.25 -7.54
C LYS A 54 13.15 -7.58 -6.25
N ALA A 55 12.32 -7.69 -5.24
CA ALA A 55 12.64 -7.17 -3.93
C ALA A 55 12.67 -8.33 -2.95
N SER A 56 13.70 -8.34 -2.10
CA SER A 56 13.76 -9.34 -1.06
C SER A 56 12.66 -9.07 -0.03
N TYR A 57 12.42 -10.06 0.80
CA TYR A 57 11.46 -9.92 1.88
C TYR A 57 11.83 -8.74 2.78
N GLN A 58 13.13 -8.64 3.12
CA GLN A 58 13.61 -7.57 3.98
C GLN A 58 13.46 -6.20 3.32
N MET A 59 13.72 -6.15 2.02
CA MET A 59 13.54 -4.89 1.28
C MET A 59 12.07 -4.48 1.29
N ALA A 60 11.18 -5.42 1.05
CA ALA A 60 9.74 -5.13 1.04
C ALA A 60 9.27 -4.65 2.41
N GLU A 61 9.83 -5.20 3.47
CA GLU A 61 9.48 -4.79 4.82
C GLU A 61 9.85 -3.33 5.06
N LYS A 62 11.09 -2.96 4.68
CA LYS A 62 11.53 -1.57 4.84
C LYS A 62 10.72 -0.61 3.99
N LEU A 63 10.42 -1.01 2.77
CA LEU A 63 9.62 -0.17 1.89
C LEU A 63 8.21 0.00 2.44
N ALA A 64 7.63 -1.07 2.98
CA ALA A 64 6.30 -0.99 3.56
C ALA A 64 6.27 -0.05 4.75
N GLU A 65 7.30 -0.10 5.61
CA GLU A 65 7.37 0.80 6.75
C GLU A 65 7.40 2.26 6.30
N GLU A 66 8.22 2.56 5.32
CA GLU A 66 8.33 3.95 4.84
C GLU A 66 7.09 4.40 4.08
N MET A 67 6.53 3.51 3.27
CA MET A 67 5.32 3.87 2.55
C MET A 67 4.12 4.01 3.49
N ALA A 68 4.11 3.24 4.58
CA ALA A 68 3.07 3.41 5.58
C ALA A 68 3.17 4.80 6.21
N ASN A 69 4.39 5.23 6.56
CA ASN A 69 4.59 6.58 7.08
C ASN A 69 4.14 7.63 6.07
N TYR A 70 4.43 7.39 4.81
CA TYR A 70 4.05 8.29 3.73
C TYR A 70 2.53 8.43 3.63
N TYR A 71 1.82 7.31 3.66
CA TYR A 71 0.35 7.34 3.58
C TYR A 71 -0.27 7.85 4.89
N GLU A 72 0.37 7.59 6.02
CA GLU A 72 -0.09 8.15 7.28
C GLU A 72 0.01 9.68 7.27
N ALA A 73 1.09 10.19 6.72
CA ALA A 73 1.28 11.64 6.62
C ALA A 73 0.24 12.29 5.71
N LYS A 74 -0.33 11.52 4.81
CA LYS A 74 -1.39 12.00 3.92
C LYS A 74 -2.78 11.72 4.49
N ASP A 75 -2.84 11.16 5.69
CA ASP A 75 -4.09 10.78 6.35
C ASP A 75 -4.89 9.72 5.60
N LEU A 76 -4.22 8.97 4.72
CA LEU A 76 -4.88 7.87 4.01
C LEU A 76 -4.88 6.59 4.83
N PHE A 77 -3.85 6.41 5.66
CA PHE A 77 -3.73 5.30 6.59
C PHE A 77 -3.81 5.88 7.99
N VAL A 78 -4.75 5.40 8.79
CA VAL A 78 -4.91 5.84 10.17
C VAL A 78 -4.50 4.69 11.07
N LYS A 79 -3.42 4.87 11.81
CA LYS A 79 -2.83 3.79 12.59
C LYS A 79 -3.75 3.35 13.72
N ILE A 80 -4.02 2.06 13.81
CA ILE A 80 -4.75 1.46 14.91
C ILE A 80 -3.76 0.85 15.89
N ASN A 81 -2.80 0.10 15.38
CA ASN A 81 -1.68 -0.41 16.17
C ASN A 81 -0.52 -0.56 15.20
N HIS A 82 0.59 -1.12 15.66
CA HIS A 82 1.81 -1.14 14.84
C HIS A 82 1.71 -2.09 13.65
N GLN A 83 0.63 -2.87 13.53
CA GLN A 83 0.46 -3.80 12.41
C GLN A 83 -0.83 -3.59 11.65
N THR A 84 -1.61 -2.59 12.02
CA THR A 84 -2.94 -2.43 11.44
C THR A 84 -3.26 -0.95 11.25
N TRP A 85 -3.84 -0.65 10.12
CA TRP A 85 -4.33 0.69 9.81
C TRP A 85 -5.79 0.63 9.44
N LYS A 86 -6.48 1.74 9.63
CA LYS A 86 -7.79 1.94 9.06
C LYS A 86 -7.60 2.74 7.77
N ILE A 87 -8.27 2.34 6.72
CA ILE A 87 -8.16 3.03 5.44
C ILE A 87 -9.08 4.24 5.45
N ASN A 88 -8.51 5.40 5.18
CA ASN A 88 -9.27 6.64 5.16
C ASN A 88 -9.23 7.23 3.76
N LYS A 89 -9.95 6.60 2.84
CA LYS A 89 -10.01 7.05 1.46
C LYS A 89 -11.46 6.86 0.99
N GLN A 90 -12.18 7.95 0.95
CA GLN A 90 -13.63 7.89 0.70
C GLN A 90 -13.96 7.37 -0.69
N GLU A 91 -13.06 7.50 -1.63
CA GLU A 91 -13.27 6.94 -2.96
C GLU A 91 -13.29 5.42 -2.96
N PHE A 92 -12.76 4.80 -1.92
CA PHE A 92 -12.80 3.34 -1.78
C PHE A 92 -14.06 2.95 -1.03
N VAL A 93 -15.20 3.12 -1.69
CA VAL A 93 -16.47 2.85 -1.05
C VAL A 93 -16.72 1.36 -0.94
N THR A 94 -17.53 0.99 0.05
CA THR A 94 -17.87 -0.39 0.31
C THR A 94 -19.03 -0.78 -0.58
N THR A 95 -18.76 -0.88 -1.87
CA THR A 95 -19.82 -1.27 -2.79
C THR A 95 -19.56 -2.68 -3.25
N GLU A 96 -20.60 -3.47 -3.16
CA GLU A 96 -20.55 -4.78 -3.73
C GLU A 96 -20.85 -4.68 -5.20
N PRO A 97 -20.39 -5.67 -5.98
CA PRO A 97 -20.79 -5.73 -7.37
C PRO A 97 -22.30 -5.74 -7.44
N GLY A 98 -22.83 -4.86 -8.24
CA GLY A 98 -24.25 -4.74 -8.36
C GLY A 98 -24.88 -3.90 -7.29
N ASP A 99 -24.11 -3.45 -6.35
CA ASP A 99 -24.62 -2.58 -5.31
C ASP A 99 -24.99 -1.25 -5.97
N PRO A 100 -26.22 -0.83 -5.82
CA PRO A 100 -26.57 0.48 -6.39
C PRO A 100 -25.89 1.53 -5.55
N LEU A 101 -25.18 2.28 -6.18
CA LEU A 101 -24.44 3.30 -5.50
C LEU A 101 -25.26 4.53 -5.30
#